data_b458c64300dbc3e612d0d1955a79a6e8
#
_entry.id   b458c64300dbc3e612d0d1955a79a6e8
#
_cell.length_a   1.000
_cell.length_b   1.000
_cell.length_c   1.000
_cell.angle_alpha   90.00
_cell.angle_beta   90.00
_cell.angle_gamma   90.00
#
_symmetry.space_group_name_H-M   'P 1'
#
loop_
_entity.id
_entity.type
_entity.pdbx_description
1 polymer ?
#
loop_
_entity_poly.entity_id
_entity_poly.type
_entity_poly.pdbx_seq_one_letter_code
_entity_poly.pdbx_strand_id
1 'polypeptide(L)'
;MKNTLLFSFFVALFSYSQAQISYGGEPISNKLGASINKEIPTLIMPSFDQTVLDAEDAVNDLQKNIPWRFGFNHMVNINTQNSGLWEDLGKGRKLWRLRIESNGATTINLTFNKYYLPAGAKLFIYNDDKSEVLGALTDQNNKATMDLGTTLLSGDAIILEYFEPKNVAFEAQLNISKVTHGYRKLLNSPNIEKGFGNSGSCNNNVICPEGLPWGNQIRSVAVIVVNGNENCTGALINNTCEDETPYFLTADHCLGGSVSTWVFRFNWDSPDCSPSVNGPYNFTISGATQLANNGGSDFALLELSSAPPSSYNVYYAGWGNTGTAPTNSIAIHHPSGDVKKISFDYDPASTASWNGADTWR
;
A
#
# COMPACT_ATOMS: atom_id res chain seq x y z
N MET A 1 -30.17 -46.53 -36.80
CA MET A 1 -29.61 -46.21 -35.48
C MET A 1 -28.85 -44.90 -35.66
N LYS A 2 -29.41 -43.77 -35.17
CA LYS A 2 -28.77 -42.44 -35.24
C LYS A 2 -28.07 -42.18 -33.90
N ASN A 3 -26.75 -42.14 -33.91
CA ASN A 3 -25.96 -41.73 -32.74
C ASN A 3 -25.94 -40.24 -32.62
N THR A 4 -26.60 -39.70 -31.59
CA THR A 4 -26.53 -38.28 -31.22
C THR A 4 -25.36 -38.11 -30.27
N LEU A 5 -24.28 -37.44 -30.73
CA LEU A 5 -23.16 -37.02 -29.89
C LEU A 5 -23.61 -35.80 -29.08
N LEU A 6 -23.71 -35.93 -27.77
CA LEU A 6 -23.89 -34.79 -26.85
C LEU A 6 -22.53 -34.16 -26.61
N PHE A 7 -22.33 -32.97 -27.11
CA PHE A 7 -21.16 -32.12 -26.80
C PHE A 7 -21.47 -31.33 -25.51
N SER A 8 -20.88 -31.74 -24.38
CA SER A 8 -20.95 -30.99 -23.14
C SER A 8 -19.98 -29.80 -23.24
N PHE A 9 -20.54 -28.61 -23.36
CA PHE A 9 -19.78 -27.35 -23.32
C PHE A 9 -19.45 -27.05 -21.85
N PHE A 10 -18.21 -27.28 -21.45
CA PHE A 10 -17.68 -26.88 -20.14
C PHE A 10 -17.39 -25.40 -20.20
N VAL A 11 -18.29 -24.56 -19.69
CA VAL A 11 -18.03 -23.12 -19.50
C VAL A 11 -17.14 -23.00 -18.25
N ALA A 12 -15.84 -22.84 -18.45
CA ALA A 12 -14.94 -22.46 -17.38
C ALA A 12 -15.30 -21.02 -16.97
N LEU A 13 -15.96 -20.87 -15.83
CA LEU A 13 -16.14 -19.58 -15.17
C LEU A 13 -14.77 -19.15 -14.64
N PHE A 14 -14.06 -18.36 -15.42
CA PHE A 14 -12.91 -17.59 -14.92
C PHE A 14 -13.45 -16.56 -13.94
N SER A 15 -13.32 -16.84 -12.66
CA SER A 15 -13.47 -15.85 -11.61
C SER A 15 -12.29 -14.86 -11.74
N TYR A 16 -12.54 -13.71 -12.33
CA TYR A 16 -11.59 -12.60 -12.26
C TYR A 16 -11.50 -12.14 -10.80
N SER A 17 -10.51 -12.62 -10.08
CA SER A 17 -10.14 -12.05 -8.79
C SER A 17 -9.63 -10.64 -9.01
N GLN A 18 -10.45 -9.66 -8.69
CA GLN A 18 -10.04 -8.25 -8.75
C GLN A 18 -9.37 -7.91 -7.41
N ALA A 19 -8.06 -7.83 -7.45
CA ALA A 19 -7.19 -7.72 -6.29
C ALA A 19 -6.92 -6.29 -5.81
N GLN A 20 -7.72 -5.37 -6.23
CA GLN A 20 -7.58 -3.95 -5.94
C GLN A 20 -8.07 -3.63 -4.53
N ILE A 21 -7.31 -2.85 -3.71
CA ILE A 21 -7.85 -2.38 -2.42
C ILE A 21 -9.13 -1.57 -2.66
N SER A 22 -9.16 -0.73 -3.69
CA SER A 22 -10.28 0.18 -4.00
C SER A 22 -11.03 -0.28 -5.24
N TYR A 23 -12.33 -0.55 -5.08
CA TYR A 23 -13.22 -0.94 -6.21
C TYR A 23 -13.93 0.25 -6.86
N GLY A 24 -13.50 1.48 -6.52
CA GLY A 24 -14.02 2.72 -7.10
C GLY A 24 -15.44 3.09 -6.62
N GLY A 25 -16.00 4.10 -7.24
CA GLY A 25 -17.29 4.67 -6.86
C GLY A 25 -17.11 5.95 -6.04
N GLU A 26 -18.21 6.44 -5.49
CA GLU A 26 -18.26 7.67 -4.71
C GLU A 26 -18.84 7.41 -3.33
N PRO A 27 -18.38 8.14 -2.28
CA PRO A 27 -19.03 8.16 -0.97
C PRO A 27 -20.53 8.40 -1.11
N ILE A 28 -21.30 7.65 -0.36
CA ILE A 28 -22.78 7.73 -0.42
C ILE A 28 -23.27 9.12 -0.01
N SER A 29 -22.57 9.77 0.91
CA SER A 29 -22.85 11.14 1.35
C SER A 29 -22.87 12.15 0.20
N ASN A 30 -22.08 11.95 -0.86
CA ASN A 30 -22.09 12.83 -2.02
C ASN A 30 -23.45 12.81 -2.75
N LYS A 31 -24.16 11.68 -2.73
CA LYS A 31 -25.47 11.51 -3.37
C LYS A 31 -26.64 11.93 -2.47
N LEU A 32 -26.44 11.92 -1.16
CA LEU A 32 -27.50 12.21 -0.20
C LEU A 32 -27.64 13.70 0.14
N GLY A 33 -26.57 14.49 -0.05
CA GLY A 33 -26.58 15.94 0.12
C GLY A 33 -27.15 16.38 1.46
N ALA A 34 -28.23 17.18 1.45
CA ALA A 34 -28.88 17.75 2.65
C ALA A 34 -29.71 16.75 3.46
N SER A 35 -29.87 15.51 2.99
CA SER A 35 -30.68 14.49 3.67
C SER A 35 -29.93 13.72 4.76
N ILE A 36 -28.66 14.05 5.01
CA ILE A 36 -27.83 13.47 6.07
C ILE A 36 -27.33 14.54 7.02
N ASN A 37 -26.95 14.13 8.24
CA ASN A 37 -26.36 15.05 9.21
C ASN A 37 -25.04 15.61 8.64
N LYS A 38 -24.85 16.92 8.73
CA LYS A 38 -23.60 17.57 8.29
C LYS A 38 -22.49 17.48 9.33
N GLU A 39 -22.85 17.31 10.60
CA GLU A 39 -21.88 17.18 11.68
C GLU A 39 -21.47 15.70 11.82
N ILE A 40 -20.19 15.43 11.58
CA ILE A 40 -19.59 14.12 11.76
C ILE A 40 -18.79 14.15 13.07
N PRO A 41 -19.04 13.20 14.01
CA PRO A 41 -18.24 13.09 15.21
C PRO A 41 -16.75 13.00 14.88
N THR A 42 -15.94 13.82 15.52
CA THR A 42 -14.48 13.85 15.32
C THR A 42 -13.78 13.23 16.50
N LEU A 43 -12.91 12.26 16.23
CA LEU A 43 -12.00 11.68 17.20
C LEU A 43 -10.61 12.25 16.95
N ILE A 44 -10.11 13.01 17.93
CA ILE A 44 -8.78 13.64 17.84
C ILE A 44 -7.75 12.70 18.48
N MET A 45 -6.68 12.39 17.72
CA MET A 45 -5.57 11.60 18.23
C MET A 45 -4.78 12.40 19.27
N PRO A 46 -4.27 11.74 20.32
CA PRO A 46 -3.42 12.43 21.31
C PRO A 46 -2.12 12.95 20.66
N SER A 47 -1.62 14.05 21.20
CA SER A 47 -0.30 14.54 20.80
C SER A 47 0.82 13.59 21.28
N PHE A 48 1.93 13.58 20.58
CA PHE A 48 3.16 12.89 20.95
C PHE A 48 4.36 13.83 20.79
N ASP A 49 5.49 13.47 21.41
CA ASP A 49 6.72 14.26 21.29
C ASP A 49 7.49 13.86 20.03
N GLN A 50 7.32 14.64 18.97
CA GLN A 50 8.02 14.40 17.71
C GLN A 50 9.53 14.57 17.84
N THR A 51 10.03 15.39 18.76
CA THR A 51 11.49 15.63 18.90
C THR A 51 12.24 14.36 19.29
N VAL A 52 11.59 13.48 20.04
CA VAL A 52 12.15 12.14 20.38
C VAL A 52 12.28 11.29 19.12
N LEU A 53 11.24 11.28 18.28
CA LEU A 53 11.26 10.52 17.03
C LEU A 53 12.28 11.07 16.04
N ASP A 54 12.41 12.39 15.93
CA ASP A 54 13.39 13.03 15.06
C ASP A 54 14.83 12.70 15.49
N ALA A 55 15.11 12.64 16.80
CA ALA A 55 16.41 12.24 17.32
C ALA A 55 16.73 10.76 17.04
N GLU A 56 15.75 9.87 17.20
CA GLU A 56 15.88 8.44 16.83
C GLU A 56 16.10 8.29 15.32
N ASP A 57 15.32 9.00 14.51
CA ASP A 57 15.39 8.95 13.06
C ASP A 57 16.74 9.43 12.53
N ALA A 58 17.34 10.45 13.15
CA ALA A 58 18.67 10.93 12.78
C ALA A 58 19.74 9.82 12.90
N VAL A 59 19.57 8.89 13.83
CA VAL A 59 20.44 7.72 13.99
C VAL A 59 20.03 6.57 13.05
N ASN A 60 18.73 6.30 12.96
CA ASN A 60 18.20 5.18 12.21
C ASN A 60 18.37 5.36 10.69
N ASP A 61 18.27 6.57 10.18
CA ASP A 61 18.44 6.85 8.74
C ASP A 61 19.87 6.57 8.23
N LEU A 62 20.86 6.48 9.13
CA LEU A 62 22.21 6.07 8.78
C LEU A 62 22.35 4.55 8.63
N GLN A 63 21.40 3.78 9.17
CA GLN A 63 21.40 2.33 9.09
C GLN A 63 20.73 1.89 7.78
N LYS A 64 21.23 0.78 7.21
CA LYS A 64 20.70 0.22 5.94
C LYS A 64 19.96 -1.10 6.12
N ASN A 65 19.86 -1.56 7.35
CA ASN A 65 19.27 -2.83 7.75
C ASN A 65 18.02 -2.67 8.62
N ILE A 66 17.37 -1.53 8.53
CA ILE A 66 16.06 -1.26 9.14
C ILE A 66 15.16 -0.52 8.13
N PRO A 67 13.83 -0.69 8.21
CA PRO A 67 12.90 0.08 7.39
C PRO A 67 12.95 1.57 7.71
N TRP A 68 12.73 2.39 6.69
CA TRP A 68 12.68 3.85 6.85
C TRP A 68 11.34 4.28 7.47
N ARG A 69 11.38 4.79 8.71
CA ARG A 69 10.19 5.25 9.44
C ARG A 69 9.74 6.62 8.92
N PHE A 70 8.44 6.75 8.65
CA PHE A 70 7.82 8.02 8.23
C PHE A 70 6.73 8.52 9.18
N GLY A 71 6.26 7.69 10.09
CA GLY A 71 5.10 8.00 10.91
C GLY A 71 5.14 7.41 12.31
N PHE A 72 4.20 7.86 13.12
CA PHE A 72 3.94 7.39 14.46
C PHE A 72 2.59 6.64 14.52
N ASN A 73 2.56 5.47 15.11
CA ASN A 73 1.35 4.67 15.26
C ASN A 73 0.64 4.97 16.58
N HIS A 74 -0.51 5.61 16.52
CA HIS A 74 -1.45 5.61 17.65
C HIS A 74 -2.14 4.26 17.74
N MET A 75 -1.91 3.56 18.85
CA MET A 75 -2.61 2.31 19.13
C MET A 75 -3.99 2.62 19.67
N VAL A 76 -5.02 2.14 18.97
CA VAL A 76 -6.42 2.49 19.23
C VAL A 76 -7.32 1.26 19.22
N ASN A 77 -8.56 1.45 19.63
CA ASN A 77 -9.64 0.46 19.50
C ASN A 77 -10.91 1.19 19.06
N ILE A 78 -11.01 1.48 17.76
CA ILE A 78 -12.09 2.27 17.17
C ILE A 78 -12.95 1.35 16.31
N ASN A 79 -14.27 1.32 16.59
CA ASN A 79 -15.21 0.50 15.83
C ASN A 79 -16.56 1.18 15.71
N THR A 80 -17.45 0.59 14.95
CA THR A 80 -18.80 1.13 14.67
C THR A 80 -19.74 1.15 15.87
N GLN A 81 -19.36 0.54 17.00
CA GLN A 81 -20.17 0.49 18.23
C GLN A 81 -19.71 1.50 19.27
N ASN A 82 -18.42 1.89 19.27
CA ASN A 82 -17.88 2.80 20.28
C ASN A 82 -17.55 4.20 19.76
N SER A 83 -17.60 4.41 18.45
CA SER A 83 -17.21 5.68 17.83
C SER A 83 -18.08 5.98 16.61
N GLY A 84 -18.13 7.27 16.22
CA GLY A 84 -18.87 7.71 15.04
C GLY A 84 -20.37 7.82 15.25
N LEU A 85 -21.08 8.07 14.16
CA LEU A 85 -22.52 8.27 14.12
C LEU A 85 -23.19 7.36 13.10
N TRP A 86 -24.21 6.64 13.52
CA TRP A 86 -25.11 5.90 12.65
C TRP A 86 -26.31 6.74 12.24
N GLU A 87 -26.66 6.69 10.96
CA GLU A 87 -27.83 7.34 10.37
C GLU A 87 -28.68 6.30 9.62
N ASP A 88 -29.99 6.34 9.85
CA ASP A 88 -30.96 5.53 9.10
C ASP A 88 -31.29 6.24 7.78
N LEU A 89 -30.95 5.61 6.67
CA LEU A 89 -31.24 6.10 5.30
C LEU A 89 -32.63 5.66 4.79
N GLY A 90 -33.41 5.03 5.63
CA GLY A 90 -34.69 4.44 5.28
C GLY A 90 -34.59 3.15 4.47
N LYS A 91 -35.69 2.41 4.45
CA LYS A 91 -35.80 1.12 3.75
C LYS A 91 -34.76 0.09 4.25
N GLY A 92 -34.33 0.17 5.51
CA GLY A 92 -33.36 -0.73 6.14
C GLY A 92 -31.90 -0.53 5.73
N ARG A 93 -31.57 0.60 5.12
CA ARG A 93 -30.20 1.00 4.80
C ARG A 93 -29.64 1.89 5.88
N LYS A 94 -28.38 1.79 6.21
CA LYS A 94 -27.71 2.59 7.23
C LYS A 94 -26.40 3.17 6.73
N LEU A 95 -25.99 4.29 7.33
CA LEU A 95 -24.74 4.95 7.08
C LEU A 95 -24.06 5.23 8.42
N TRP A 96 -22.82 4.80 8.57
CA TRP A 96 -21.97 5.15 9.70
C TRP A 96 -20.84 6.05 9.24
N ARG A 97 -20.58 7.12 10.02
CA ARG A 97 -19.48 8.04 9.69
C ARG A 97 -18.69 8.44 10.94
N LEU A 98 -17.38 8.57 10.75
CA LEU A 98 -16.45 9.03 11.76
C LEU A 98 -15.37 9.89 11.08
N ARG A 99 -15.05 11.04 11.65
CA ARG A 99 -13.88 11.82 11.30
C ARG A 99 -12.76 11.52 12.30
N ILE A 100 -11.56 11.23 11.82
CA ILE A 100 -10.36 11.05 12.64
C ILE A 100 -9.40 12.18 12.28
N GLU A 101 -8.92 12.88 13.32
CA GLU A 101 -7.98 13.99 13.19
C GLU A 101 -6.72 13.70 13.97
N SER A 102 -5.56 13.91 13.34
CA SER A 102 -4.24 13.81 13.97
C SER A 102 -3.46 15.07 13.63
N ASN A 103 -3.60 16.07 14.49
CA ASN A 103 -3.13 17.44 14.27
C ASN A 103 -1.66 17.49 13.83
N GLY A 104 -1.39 18.12 12.70
CA GLY A 104 -0.05 18.29 12.14
C GLY A 104 0.45 17.10 11.32
N ALA A 105 -0.35 16.05 11.15
CA ALA A 105 0.02 14.97 10.25
C ALA A 105 0.12 15.45 8.79
N THR A 106 1.09 14.93 8.07
CA THR A 106 1.19 15.12 6.62
C THR A 106 0.35 14.10 5.88
N THR A 107 0.19 12.92 6.48
CA THR A 107 -0.64 11.82 5.97
C THR A 107 -1.26 11.04 7.11
N ILE A 108 -2.39 10.41 6.85
CA ILE A 108 -3.01 9.42 7.75
C ILE A 108 -3.27 8.13 6.98
N ASN A 109 -2.96 7.00 7.60
CA ASN A 109 -3.38 5.67 7.16
C ASN A 109 -3.81 4.82 8.34
N LEU A 110 -4.53 3.75 8.06
CA LEU A 110 -5.18 2.92 9.07
C LEU A 110 -4.72 1.46 8.97
N THR A 111 -4.69 0.80 10.12
CA THR A 111 -4.63 -0.66 10.20
C THR A 111 -5.86 -1.17 10.93
N PHE A 112 -6.63 -2.00 10.26
CA PHE A 112 -7.73 -2.74 10.84
C PHE A 112 -7.20 -4.11 11.32
N ASN A 113 -7.46 -4.46 12.57
CA ASN A 113 -7.29 -5.83 13.08
C ASN A 113 -8.58 -6.65 12.98
N LYS A 114 -9.71 -6.00 12.60
CA LYS A 114 -10.91 -6.64 12.11
C LYS A 114 -11.47 -5.85 10.94
N TYR A 115 -11.48 -6.49 9.80
CA TYR A 115 -12.11 -6.03 8.58
C TYR A 115 -12.83 -7.22 7.93
N TYR A 116 -14.15 -7.27 8.05
CA TYR A 116 -14.96 -8.30 7.42
C TYR A 116 -16.34 -7.71 7.11
N LEU A 117 -16.61 -7.46 5.84
CA LEU A 117 -17.83 -6.82 5.37
C LEU A 117 -18.80 -7.82 4.75
N PRO A 118 -20.13 -7.66 4.97
CA PRO A 118 -21.14 -8.41 4.24
C PRO A 118 -21.24 -7.92 2.79
N ALA A 119 -21.71 -8.80 1.90
CA ALA A 119 -21.91 -8.48 0.50
C ALA A 119 -22.79 -7.23 0.31
N GLY A 120 -22.36 -6.35 -0.57
CA GLY A 120 -23.03 -5.08 -0.89
C GLY A 120 -22.75 -3.93 0.08
N ALA A 121 -22.09 -4.18 1.21
CA ALA A 121 -21.57 -3.14 2.08
C ALA A 121 -20.38 -2.43 1.43
N LYS A 122 -20.15 -1.17 1.82
CA LYS A 122 -19.07 -0.34 1.25
C LYS A 122 -18.46 0.53 2.34
N LEU A 123 -17.14 0.54 2.40
CA LEU A 123 -16.37 1.48 3.21
C LEU A 123 -15.61 2.41 2.29
N PHE A 124 -15.72 3.71 2.53
CA PHE A 124 -14.88 4.75 1.93
C PHE A 124 -14.07 5.44 3.01
N ILE A 125 -12.85 5.82 2.68
CA ILE A 125 -11.96 6.60 3.54
C ILE A 125 -11.43 7.74 2.68
N TYR A 126 -11.60 8.98 3.11
CA TYR A 126 -11.21 10.13 2.31
C TYR A 126 -10.74 11.30 3.19
N ASN A 127 -9.92 12.18 2.65
CA ASN A 127 -9.52 13.42 3.32
C ASN A 127 -10.63 14.47 3.29
N ASP A 128 -10.52 15.50 4.13
CA ASP A 128 -11.59 16.48 4.34
C ASP A 128 -12.06 17.19 3.07
N ASP A 129 -11.16 17.47 2.14
CA ASP A 129 -11.47 18.12 0.85
C ASP A 129 -11.90 17.14 -0.25
N LYS A 130 -11.87 15.82 0.05
CA LYS A 130 -12.19 14.74 -0.87
C LYS A 130 -11.33 14.70 -2.13
N SER A 131 -10.15 15.30 -2.11
CA SER A 131 -9.18 15.20 -3.20
C SER A 131 -8.61 13.79 -3.36
N GLU A 132 -8.58 13.03 -2.25
CA GLU A 132 -8.16 11.64 -2.21
C GLU A 132 -9.25 10.79 -1.58
N VAL A 133 -9.74 9.79 -2.33
CA VAL A 133 -10.78 8.86 -1.89
C VAL A 133 -10.28 7.43 -2.06
N LEU A 134 -10.16 6.70 -0.97
CA LEU A 134 -9.91 5.27 -0.94
C LEU A 134 -11.25 4.53 -0.79
N GLY A 135 -11.55 3.64 -1.72
CA GLY A 135 -12.78 2.84 -1.71
C GLY A 135 -13.44 2.77 -3.09
N ALA A 136 -14.59 2.13 -3.21
CA ALA A 136 -15.20 1.35 -2.13
C ALA A 136 -14.30 0.18 -1.72
N LEU A 137 -14.07 0.01 -0.40
CA LEU A 137 -13.61 -1.24 0.18
C LEU A 137 -14.86 -2.08 0.43
N THR A 138 -14.85 -3.36 0.04
CA THR A 138 -16.04 -4.22 0.01
C THR A 138 -15.75 -5.60 0.62
N ASP A 139 -16.69 -6.51 0.51
CA ASP A 139 -16.51 -7.92 0.84
C ASP A 139 -15.41 -8.61 0.01
N GLN A 140 -15.04 -8.06 -1.16
CA GLN A 140 -13.90 -8.54 -1.96
C GLN A 140 -12.53 -8.29 -1.27
N ASN A 141 -12.46 -7.40 -0.30
CA ASN A 141 -11.28 -7.16 0.52
C ASN A 141 -11.22 -8.05 1.77
N ASN A 142 -12.23 -8.88 2.01
CA ASN A 142 -12.22 -9.82 3.13
C ASN A 142 -11.10 -10.85 2.97
N LYS A 143 -10.33 -11.05 4.02
CA LYS A 143 -9.26 -12.04 4.10
C LYS A 143 -9.55 -13.02 5.25
N ALA A 144 -8.96 -14.21 5.19
CA ALA A 144 -9.03 -15.17 6.30
C ALA A 144 -8.41 -14.64 7.60
N THR A 145 -7.42 -13.76 7.48
CA THR A 145 -6.77 -13.06 8.61
C THR A 145 -7.64 -11.97 9.22
N MET A 146 -8.71 -11.56 8.52
CA MET A 146 -9.64 -10.49 8.91
C MET A 146 -8.96 -9.14 9.20
N ASP A 147 -7.79 -8.89 8.69
CA ASP A 147 -7.06 -7.64 8.85
C ASP A 147 -6.92 -6.88 7.53
N LEU A 148 -6.67 -5.58 7.61
CA LEU A 148 -6.46 -4.74 6.43
C LEU A 148 -5.57 -3.55 6.78
N GLY A 149 -4.54 -3.30 5.96
CA GLY A 149 -3.83 -2.03 5.93
C GLY A 149 -4.37 -1.13 4.83
N THR A 150 -4.37 0.18 5.03
CA THR A 150 -4.74 1.15 4.01
C THR A 150 -3.53 1.90 3.48
N THR A 151 -3.64 2.42 2.26
CA THR A 151 -2.66 3.39 1.76
C THR A 151 -2.76 4.71 2.53
N LEU A 152 -1.76 5.57 2.34
CA LEU A 152 -1.69 6.89 2.95
C LEU A 152 -2.64 7.85 2.23
N LEU A 153 -3.36 8.64 3.00
CA LEU A 153 -4.16 9.78 2.54
C LEU A 153 -3.54 11.06 3.03
N SER A 154 -3.46 12.06 2.19
CA SER A 154 -2.85 13.36 2.50
C SER A 154 -3.70 14.17 3.49
N GLY A 155 -3.02 14.90 4.37
CA GLY A 155 -3.63 15.78 5.36
C GLY A 155 -3.60 15.21 6.77
N ASP A 156 -4.14 15.99 7.69
CA ASP A 156 -4.18 15.71 9.12
C ASP A 156 -5.57 15.24 9.62
N ALA A 157 -6.51 15.03 8.69
CA ALA A 157 -7.82 14.48 8.98
C ALA A 157 -8.34 13.60 7.84
N ILE A 158 -9.03 12.53 8.22
CA ILE A 158 -9.74 11.63 7.31
C ILE A 158 -11.15 11.35 7.80
N ILE A 159 -12.03 11.05 6.87
CA ILE A 159 -13.40 10.64 7.15
C ILE A 159 -13.58 9.19 6.71
N LEU A 160 -14.11 8.37 7.60
CA LEU A 160 -14.59 7.03 7.30
C LEU A 160 -16.09 7.08 7.07
N GLU A 161 -16.55 6.43 6.02
CA GLU A 161 -17.95 6.31 5.65
C GLU A 161 -18.28 4.87 5.31
N TYR A 162 -19.04 4.20 6.19
CA TYR A 162 -19.48 2.83 6.01
C TYR A 162 -20.97 2.78 5.67
N PHE A 163 -21.29 2.26 4.51
CA PHE A 163 -22.66 2.02 4.04
C PHE A 163 -23.04 0.56 4.25
N GLU A 164 -24.16 0.36 4.95
CA GLU A 164 -24.77 -0.95 5.13
C GLU A 164 -26.06 -1.04 4.32
N PRO A 165 -26.15 -1.98 3.35
CA PRO A 165 -27.37 -2.19 2.59
C PRO A 165 -28.43 -2.90 3.43
N LYS A 166 -29.68 -2.92 2.94
CA LYS A 166 -30.76 -3.69 3.56
C LYS A 166 -30.45 -5.20 3.53
N ASN A 167 -30.80 -5.90 4.61
CA ASN A 167 -30.76 -7.38 4.67
C ASN A 167 -29.34 -7.97 4.47
N VAL A 168 -28.36 -7.46 5.21
CA VAL A 168 -27.03 -8.04 5.27
C VAL A 168 -27.09 -9.45 5.90
N ALA A 169 -26.24 -10.36 5.41
CA ALA A 169 -26.18 -11.74 5.90
C ALA A 169 -25.59 -11.85 7.32
N PHE A 170 -24.76 -10.87 7.71
CA PHE A 170 -24.13 -10.75 9.03
C PHE A 170 -23.75 -9.31 9.29
N GLU A 171 -23.53 -8.95 10.57
CA GLU A 171 -23.06 -7.63 10.98
C GLU A 171 -21.60 -7.43 10.58
N ALA A 172 -21.27 -6.28 9.99
CA ALA A 172 -19.88 -5.96 9.61
C ALA A 172 -18.96 -5.95 10.84
N GLN A 173 -17.78 -6.51 10.68
CA GLN A 173 -16.72 -6.44 11.67
C GLN A 173 -15.68 -5.43 11.21
N LEU A 174 -15.72 -4.24 11.80
CA LEU A 174 -14.78 -3.17 11.56
C LEU A 174 -14.17 -2.73 12.88
N ASN A 175 -12.85 -2.92 13.05
CA ASN A 175 -12.11 -2.42 14.19
C ASN A 175 -10.73 -1.92 13.75
N ILE A 176 -10.48 -0.64 13.95
CA ILE A 176 -9.20 0.01 13.70
C ILE A 176 -8.32 -0.18 14.92
N SER A 177 -7.15 -0.75 14.74
CA SER A 177 -6.15 -0.96 15.80
C SER A 177 -5.03 0.04 15.78
N LYS A 178 -4.78 0.69 14.62
CA LYS A 178 -3.76 1.73 14.48
C LYS A 178 -4.30 2.87 13.62
N VAL A 179 -4.02 4.09 14.07
CA VAL A 179 -4.09 5.31 13.26
C VAL A 179 -2.65 5.81 13.14
N THR A 180 -2.11 5.82 11.95
CA THR A 180 -0.75 6.27 11.71
C THR A 180 -0.73 7.75 11.38
N HIS A 181 0.02 8.53 12.16
CA HIS A 181 0.34 9.93 11.92
C HIS A 181 1.64 10.01 11.13
N GLY A 182 1.57 10.29 9.83
CA GLY A 182 2.75 10.55 9.03
C GLY A 182 3.29 11.94 9.35
N TYR A 183 4.50 12.03 9.88
CA TYR A 183 5.16 13.32 10.20
C TYR A 183 6.24 13.67 9.20
N ARG A 184 6.78 12.70 8.46
CA ARG A 184 7.69 12.93 7.34
C ARG A 184 6.91 13.17 6.04
N LYS A 185 7.48 13.98 5.17
CA LYS A 185 6.83 14.39 3.92
C LYS A 185 6.98 13.30 2.87
N LEU A 186 5.96 12.45 2.73
CA LEU A 186 5.86 11.39 1.72
C LEU A 186 4.94 11.75 0.57
N LEU A 187 4.09 12.77 0.74
CA LEU A 187 3.07 13.16 -0.22
C LEU A 187 3.06 14.69 -0.33
N ASN A 188 2.46 15.18 -1.40
CA ASN A 188 2.29 16.62 -1.61
C ASN A 188 1.59 17.28 -0.43
N SER A 189 2.31 18.00 0.40
CA SER A 189 1.70 19.11 1.14
C SER A 189 1.63 20.32 0.20
N PRO A 190 0.51 21.02 0.06
CA PRO A 190 0.36 22.15 -0.86
C PRO A 190 1.35 23.29 -0.61
N ASN A 191 2.12 23.26 0.47
CA ASN A 191 3.09 24.27 0.88
C ASN A 191 4.55 23.82 0.75
N ILE A 192 4.88 22.75 -0.02
CA ILE A 192 6.26 22.29 -0.18
C ILE A 192 6.85 22.86 -1.47
N GLU A 193 7.69 23.85 -1.32
CA GLU A 193 8.66 24.22 -2.35
C GLU A 193 9.69 23.08 -2.50
N LYS A 194 9.63 22.37 -3.65
CA LYS A 194 10.63 21.43 -4.19
C LYS A 194 10.85 20.10 -3.44
N GLY A 195 10.46 19.03 -4.09
CA GLY A 195 10.99 17.66 -3.94
C GLY A 195 10.13 16.75 -3.10
N PHE A 196 9.82 15.59 -3.69
CA PHE A 196 9.35 14.43 -2.98
C PHE A 196 10.56 13.78 -2.33
N GLY A 197 10.49 13.46 -1.03
CA GLY A 197 11.51 12.73 -0.31
C GLY A 197 12.90 13.38 -0.24
N ASN A 198 13.82 12.65 0.36
CA ASN A 198 15.20 13.08 0.57
C ASN A 198 16.19 12.17 -0.19
N SER A 199 15.85 11.77 -1.42
CA SER A 199 16.76 10.97 -2.22
C SER A 199 18.03 11.74 -2.59
N GLY A 200 19.18 11.05 -2.55
CA GLY A 200 20.46 11.61 -2.95
C GLY A 200 20.48 11.98 -4.45
N SER A 201 21.42 12.84 -4.84
CA SER A 201 21.55 13.37 -6.20
C SER A 201 21.88 12.33 -7.28
N CYS A 202 22.34 11.15 -6.89
CA CYS A 202 22.57 10.02 -7.81
C CYS A 202 21.29 9.27 -8.22
N ASN A 203 20.15 9.60 -7.62
CA ASN A 203 18.86 8.95 -7.87
C ASN A 203 18.05 9.77 -8.88
N ASN A 204 17.96 9.29 -10.12
CA ASN A 204 17.15 9.91 -11.17
C ASN A 204 15.68 9.47 -11.05
N ASN A 205 14.74 10.33 -11.42
CA ASN A 205 13.36 9.85 -11.59
C ASN A 205 13.28 8.83 -12.71
N VAL A 206 12.50 7.77 -12.52
CA VAL A 206 12.38 6.68 -13.50
C VAL A 206 11.83 7.13 -14.86
N ILE A 207 11.14 8.28 -14.92
CA ILE A 207 10.62 8.87 -16.16
C ILE A 207 11.69 9.64 -16.94
N CYS A 208 12.85 9.92 -16.36
CA CYS A 208 13.95 10.57 -17.05
C CYS A 208 14.46 9.71 -18.22
N PRO A 209 15.14 10.32 -19.22
CA PRO A 209 15.65 9.58 -20.39
C PRO A 209 16.46 8.34 -20.03
N GLU A 210 17.20 8.36 -18.93
CA GLU A 210 18.01 7.24 -18.45
C GLU A 210 17.15 6.03 -18.02
N GLY A 211 15.91 6.27 -17.58
CA GLY A 211 14.96 5.23 -17.18
C GLY A 211 14.24 4.55 -18.35
N LEU A 212 14.18 5.20 -19.53
CA LEU A 212 13.40 4.71 -20.67
C LEU A 212 13.70 3.27 -21.08
N PRO A 213 14.97 2.81 -21.12
CA PRO A 213 15.28 1.42 -21.48
C PRO A 213 14.78 0.39 -20.46
N TRP A 214 14.44 0.82 -19.25
CA TRP A 214 14.12 -0.02 -18.09
C TRP A 214 12.64 -0.08 -17.75
N GLY A 215 11.77 0.34 -18.67
CA GLY A 215 10.34 0.46 -18.43
C GLY A 215 9.67 -0.81 -17.91
N ASN A 216 10.13 -1.99 -18.30
CA ASN A 216 9.62 -3.26 -17.77
C ASN A 216 10.01 -3.42 -16.29
N GLN A 217 11.30 -3.30 -15.96
CA GLN A 217 11.81 -3.46 -14.60
C GLN A 217 11.24 -2.39 -13.66
N ILE A 218 11.05 -1.16 -14.14
CA ILE A 218 10.40 -0.08 -13.39
C ILE A 218 8.99 -0.49 -12.93
N ARG A 219 8.22 -1.17 -13.78
CA ARG A 219 6.86 -1.61 -13.48
C ARG A 219 6.79 -2.81 -12.54
N SER A 220 7.89 -3.51 -12.28
CA SER A 220 7.92 -4.58 -11.27
C SER A 220 8.05 -4.07 -9.84
N VAL A 221 8.61 -2.87 -9.66
CA VAL A 221 8.98 -2.34 -8.35
C VAL A 221 7.81 -1.61 -7.69
N ALA A 222 7.64 -1.85 -6.39
CA ALA A 222 6.66 -1.16 -5.54
C ALA A 222 7.29 -0.69 -4.24
N VAL A 223 6.78 0.43 -3.70
CA VAL A 223 7.01 0.79 -2.31
C VAL A 223 6.10 -0.04 -1.41
N ILE A 224 6.62 -0.44 -0.27
CA ILE A 224 5.88 -1.19 0.75
C ILE A 224 5.66 -0.28 1.95
N VAL A 225 4.40 -0.17 2.41
CA VAL A 225 4.08 0.38 3.73
C VAL A 225 4.10 -0.78 4.71
N VAL A 226 5.11 -0.80 5.55
CA VAL A 226 5.35 -1.83 6.57
C VAL A 226 4.82 -1.33 7.91
N ASN A 227 4.13 -2.16 8.66
CA ASN A 227 3.59 -1.83 10.00
C ASN A 227 2.71 -0.57 10.08
N GLY A 228 2.37 0.03 8.95
CA GLY A 228 1.62 1.28 8.82
C GLY A 228 2.48 2.54 8.86
N ASN A 229 3.70 2.50 9.37
CA ASN A 229 4.52 3.69 9.64
C ASN A 229 5.96 3.63 9.10
N GLU A 230 6.30 2.62 8.34
CA GLU A 230 7.64 2.40 7.78
C GLU A 230 7.55 2.05 6.29
N ASN A 231 8.62 2.34 5.55
CA ASN A 231 8.72 2.04 4.13
C ASN A 231 9.88 1.10 3.81
N CYS A 232 9.59 0.21 2.88
CA CYS A 232 10.58 -0.62 2.19
C CYS A 232 10.31 -0.58 0.67
N THR A 233 11.20 -1.18 -0.09
CA THR A 233 11.03 -1.43 -1.53
C THR A 233 11.13 -2.91 -1.82
N GLY A 234 10.43 -3.37 -2.83
CA GLY A 234 10.60 -4.70 -3.38
C GLY A 234 10.10 -4.78 -4.80
N ALA A 235 10.14 -5.96 -5.40
CA ALA A 235 9.75 -6.18 -6.78
C ALA A 235 8.96 -7.48 -6.95
N LEU A 236 7.97 -7.46 -7.85
CA LEU A 236 7.38 -8.66 -8.38
C LEU A 236 8.43 -9.44 -9.17
N ILE A 237 8.52 -10.73 -8.92
CA ILE A 237 9.42 -11.64 -9.62
C ILE A 237 8.64 -12.77 -10.28
N ASN A 238 9.12 -13.18 -11.44
CA ASN A 238 8.56 -14.31 -12.16
C ASN A 238 9.02 -15.65 -11.55
N ASN A 239 8.29 -16.70 -11.84
CA ASN A 239 8.69 -18.06 -11.54
C ASN A 239 9.00 -18.84 -12.84
N THR A 240 9.45 -20.08 -12.71
CA THR A 240 9.79 -20.93 -13.86
C THR A 240 8.57 -21.41 -14.66
N CYS A 241 7.36 -21.29 -14.09
CA CYS A 241 6.10 -21.64 -14.77
C CYS A 241 5.52 -20.47 -15.57
N GLU A 242 6.00 -19.25 -15.32
CA GLU A 242 5.49 -18.00 -15.94
C GLU A 242 3.96 -17.84 -15.80
N ASP A 243 3.43 -18.22 -14.63
CA ASP A 243 1.99 -18.32 -14.36
C ASP A 243 1.42 -17.08 -13.67
N GLU A 244 2.21 -16.00 -13.57
CA GLU A 244 1.86 -14.73 -12.92
C GLU A 244 1.48 -14.86 -11.44
N THR A 245 1.90 -15.93 -10.76
CA THR A 245 1.80 -16.00 -9.30
C THR A 245 2.51 -14.78 -8.71
N PRO A 246 1.85 -13.99 -7.84
CA PRO A 246 2.34 -12.67 -7.46
C PRO A 246 3.44 -12.74 -6.39
N TYR A 247 4.54 -13.41 -6.73
CA TYR A 247 5.72 -13.45 -5.87
C TYR A 247 6.37 -12.08 -5.81
N PHE A 248 6.71 -11.67 -4.60
CA PHE A 248 7.29 -10.35 -4.33
C PHE A 248 8.54 -10.51 -3.48
N LEU A 249 9.67 -10.04 -3.99
CA LEU A 249 10.96 -10.11 -3.34
C LEU A 249 11.27 -8.78 -2.64
N THR A 250 11.63 -8.85 -1.37
CA THR A 250 12.08 -7.70 -0.57
C THR A 250 13.19 -8.14 0.39
N ALA A 251 13.59 -7.28 1.32
CA ALA A 251 14.61 -7.55 2.32
C ALA A 251 14.03 -8.20 3.59
N ASP A 252 14.82 -9.04 4.26
CA ASP A 252 14.45 -9.65 5.55
C ASP A 252 14.29 -8.59 6.64
N HIS A 253 15.15 -7.58 6.67
CA HIS A 253 15.05 -6.49 7.65
C HIS A 253 13.74 -5.69 7.55
N CYS A 254 13.00 -5.80 6.45
CA CYS A 254 11.67 -5.22 6.33
C CYS A 254 10.60 -6.03 7.10
N LEU A 255 10.88 -7.31 7.40
CA LEU A 255 9.94 -8.16 8.10
C LEU A 255 9.74 -7.67 9.54
N GLY A 256 8.51 -7.29 9.82
CA GLY A 256 8.08 -6.84 11.14
C GLY A 256 6.56 -6.76 11.20
N GLY A 257 5.97 -7.15 12.31
CA GLY A 257 4.52 -7.21 12.46
C GLY A 257 3.86 -8.23 11.53
N SER A 258 2.64 -7.94 11.09
CA SER A 258 1.87 -8.83 10.23
C SER A 258 1.97 -8.41 8.77
N VAL A 259 2.60 -9.21 7.92
CA VAL A 259 2.70 -8.97 6.48
C VAL A 259 1.32 -8.93 5.80
N SER A 260 0.30 -9.51 6.43
CA SER A 260 -1.09 -9.45 5.94
C SER A 260 -1.69 -8.05 5.98
N THR A 261 -1.08 -7.10 6.73
CA THR A 261 -1.50 -5.69 6.78
C THR A 261 -0.61 -4.76 5.97
N TRP A 262 0.44 -5.28 5.32
CA TRP A 262 1.31 -4.45 4.50
C TRP A 262 0.57 -3.93 3.28
N VAL A 263 0.99 -2.78 2.77
CA VAL A 263 0.42 -2.20 1.54
C VAL A 263 1.51 -2.04 0.50
N PHE A 264 1.30 -2.65 -0.66
CA PHE A 264 2.20 -2.60 -1.81
C PHE A 264 1.65 -1.58 -2.80
N ARG A 265 2.35 -0.47 -3.00
CA ARG A 265 1.96 0.59 -3.92
C ARG A 265 2.82 0.56 -5.17
N PHE A 266 2.22 0.20 -6.28
CA PHE A 266 2.81 0.19 -7.62
C PHE A 266 2.67 1.56 -8.29
N ASN A 267 3.42 1.80 -9.34
CA ASN A 267 3.31 2.99 -10.21
C ASN A 267 3.38 4.32 -9.44
N TRP A 268 4.04 4.36 -8.30
CA TRP A 268 4.26 5.61 -7.60
C TRP A 268 5.47 6.33 -8.19
N ASP A 269 5.26 6.85 -9.38
CA ASP A 269 6.25 7.51 -10.21
C ASP A 269 5.83 8.95 -10.44
N SER A 270 6.75 9.91 -10.30
CA SER A 270 6.46 11.29 -10.74
C SER A 270 6.32 11.31 -12.26
N PRO A 271 5.35 12.03 -12.82
CA PRO A 271 5.22 12.17 -14.27
C PRO A 271 6.32 13.02 -14.89
N ASP A 272 7.08 13.76 -14.06
CA ASP A 272 8.13 14.69 -14.49
C ASP A 272 9.51 14.21 -14.10
N CYS A 273 10.52 14.44 -14.96
CA CYS A 273 11.91 14.14 -14.65
C CYS A 273 12.44 15.00 -13.48
N SER A 274 12.06 16.26 -13.43
CA SER A 274 12.20 17.09 -12.23
C SER A 274 10.92 17.01 -11.44
N PRO A 275 10.87 16.26 -10.31
CA PRO A 275 9.62 15.95 -9.65
C PRO A 275 8.98 17.21 -9.07
N SER A 276 7.87 17.60 -9.68
CA SER A 276 7.01 18.70 -9.23
C SER A 276 5.59 18.20 -8.90
N VAL A 277 5.25 17.00 -9.40
CA VAL A 277 3.93 16.38 -9.24
C VAL A 277 4.09 14.98 -8.67
N ASN A 278 3.24 14.64 -7.70
CA ASN A 278 3.20 13.30 -7.10
C ASN A 278 2.66 12.26 -8.09
N GLY A 279 3.04 11.03 -7.89
CA GLY A 279 2.49 9.89 -8.60
C GLY A 279 1.12 9.47 -8.06
N PRO A 280 0.43 8.56 -8.77
CA PRO A 280 -0.89 8.06 -8.36
C PRO A 280 -0.81 7.31 -7.03
N TYR A 281 -1.90 7.38 -6.22
CA TYR A 281 -1.97 6.79 -4.88
C TYR A 281 -2.80 5.50 -4.82
N ASN A 282 -3.51 5.16 -5.89
CA ASN A 282 -4.55 4.13 -5.88
C ASN A 282 -4.15 2.77 -6.49
N PHE A 283 -2.90 2.59 -6.93
CA PHE A 283 -2.39 1.31 -7.44
C PHE A 283 -1.86 0.43 -6.30
N THR A 284 -2.74 -0.04 -5.44
CA THR A 284 -2.35 -0.68 -4.18
C THR A 284 -2.94 -2.08 -4.00
N ILE A 285 -2.13 -2.98 -3.43
CA ILE A 285 -2.52 -4.31 -2.94
C ILE A 285 -2.32 -4.32 -1.43
N SER A 286 -3.26 -4.85 -0.67
CA SER A 286 -3.13 -5.02 0.78
C SER A 286 -2.95 -6.47 1.17
N GLY A 287 -1.84 -6.72 1.86
CA GLY A 287 -1.52 -8.00 2.45
C GLY A 287 -0.69 -8.92 1.56
N ALA A 288 0.07 -9.74 2.23
CA ALA A 288 0.86 -10.81 1.66
C ALA A 288 0.98 -11.99 2.65
N THR A 289 1.48 -13.10 2.15
CA THR A 289 1.94 -14.24 2.95
C THR A 289 3.45 -14.36 2.78
N GLN A 290 4.17 -14.51 3.88
CA GLN A 290 5.60 -14.78 3.85
C GLN A 290 5.83 -16.23 3.46
N LEU A 291 6.63 -16.48 2.43
CA LEU A 291 6.96 -17.82 1.93
C LEU A 291 8.34 -18.28 2.42
N ALA A 292 9.33 -17.40 2.34
CA ALA A 292 10.71 -17.69 2.76
C ALA A 292 11.43 -16.41 3.15
N ASN A 293 12.45 -16.54 4.00
CA ASN A 293 13.34 -15.44 4.36
C ASN A 293 14.68 -15.95 4.88
N ASN A 294 15.67 -15.09 4.88
CA ASN A 294 16.96 -15.36 5.50
C ASN A 294 17.63 -14.06 5.93
N GLY A 295 17.78 -13.86 7.26
CA GLY A 295 18.44 -12.66 7.81
C GLY A 295 19.92 -12.55 7.50
N GLY A 296 20.61 -13.68 7.23
CA GLY A 296 22.04 -13.67 6.86
C GLY A 296 22.30 -13.08 5.47
N SER A 297 21.41 -13.34 4.51
CA SER A 297 21.46 -12.80 3.14
C SER A 297 20.44 -11.69 2.91
N ASP A 298 19.72 -11.30 3.93
CA ASP A 298 18.76 -10.19 3.98
C ASP A 298 17.71 -10.27 2.84
N PHE A 299 17.14 -11.45 2.58
CA PHE A 299 16.03 -11.57 1.64
C PHE A 299 14.74 -12.03 2.31
N ALA A 300 13.61 -11.59 1.79
CA ALA A 300 12.28 -12.11 2.08
C ALA A 300 11.49 -12.29 0.79
N LEU A 301 10.92 -13.49 0.62
CA LEU A 301 10.00 -13.83 -0.46
C LEU A 301 8.59 -13.87 0.09
N LEU A 302 7.72 -13.08 -0.52
CA LEU A 302 6.31 -12.98 -0.19
C LEU A 302 5.46 -13.44 -1.38
N GLU A 303 4.22 -13.83 -1.11
CA GLU A 303 3.16 -13.93 -2.10
C GLU A 303 2.10 -12.89 -1.74
N LEU A 304 1.81 -11.97 -2.65
CA LEU A 304 0.77 -10.96 -2.43
C LEU A 304 -0.59 -11.64 -2.25
N SER A 305 -1.45 -11.09 -1.41
CA SER A 305 -2.80 -11.63 -1.15
C SER A 305 -3.62 -11.81 -2.43
N SER A 306 -3.18 -11.20 -3.51
CA SER A 306 -3.85 -11.27 -4.79
C SER A 306 -2.95 -10.70 -5.91
N ALA A 307 -3.13 -11.20 -7.13
CA ALA A 307 -2.42 -10.68 -8.29
C ALA A 307 -2.81 -9.22 -8.57
N PRO A 308 -1.85 -8.34 -8.90
CA PRO A 308 -2.18 -6.99 -9.35
C PRO A 308 -3.11 -7.02 -10.57
N PRO A 309 -4.16 -6.18 -10.61
CA PRO A 309 -5.02 -6.09 -11.78
C PRO A 309 -4.25 -5.73 -13.04
N SER A 310 -4.71 -6.20 -14.20
CA SER A 310 -4.10 -5.89 -15.50
C SER A 310 -3.99 -4.38 -15.77
N SER A 311 -4.90 -3.58 -15.20
CA SER A 311 -4.86 -2.12 -15.26
C SER A 311 -3.65 -1.49 -14.58
N TYR A 312 -2.96 -2.22 -13.66
CA TYR A 312 -1.72 -1.74 -13.05
C TYR A 312 -0.52 -1.86 -14.01
N ASN A 313 -0.67 -2.66 -15.08
CA ASN A 313 0.36 -2.89 -16.08
C ASN A 313 1.71 -3.25 -15.46
N VAL A 314 1.70 -4.09 -14.42
CA VAL A 314 2.90 -4.55 -13.72
C VAL A 314 3.74 -5.47 -14.60
N TYR A 315 4.99 -5.66 -14.21
CA TYR A 315 5.90 -6.61 -14.82
C TYR A 315 6.46 -7.55 -13.77
N TYR A 316 6.57 -8.81 -14.08
CA TYR A 316 7.21 -9.81 -13.23
C TYR A 316 8.66 -9.94 -13.66
N ALA A 317 9.59 -9.42 -12.85
CA ALA A 317 11.00 -9.37 -13.19
C ALA A 317 11.61 -10.78 -13.25
N GLY A 318 12.49 -10.99 -14.20
CA GLY A 318 13.34 -12.18 -14.24
C GLY A 318 14.38 -12.17 -13.12
N TRP A 319 15.02 -13.31 -12.90
CA TRP A 319 16.09 -13.49 -11.92
C TRP A 319 17.19 -14.38 -12.48
N GLY A 320 18.38 -14.29 -11.91
CA GLY A 320 19.53 -15.08 -12.30
C GLY A 320 20.30 -15.56 -11.08
N ASN A 321 20.87 -16.77 -11.18
CA ASN A 321 21.67 -17.40 -10.12
C ASN A 321 23.06 -17.87 -10.64
N THR A 322 23.61 -17.16 -11.61
CA THR A 322 24.86 -17.61 -12.29
C THR A 322 26.09 -17.52 -11.39
N GLY A 323 26.04 -16.81 -10.27
CA GLY A 323 27.20 -16.58 -9.41
C GLY A 323 28.29 -15.71 -10.03
N THR A 324 28.07 -15.15 -11.22
CA THR A 324 29.00 -14.27 -11.91
C THR A 324 28.78 -12.83 -11.47
N ALA A 325 29.85 -12.16 -11.03
CA ALA A 325 29.78 -10.75 -10.65
C ALA A 325 29.36 -9.90 -11.86
N PRO A 326 28.35 -9.01 -11.69
CA PRO A 326 27.96 -8.13 -12.76
C PRO A 326 29.03 -7.09 -13.05
N THR A 327 29.17 -6.70 -14.33
CA THR A 327 30.12 -5.65 -14.76
C THR A 327 29.57 -4.24 -14.58
N ASN A 328 28.30 -4.11 -14.36
CA ASN A 328 27.57 -2.89 -14.01
C ASN A 328 26.26 -3.29 -13.32
N SER A 329 25.64 -2.36 -12.59
CA SER A 329 24.37 -2.61 -11.94
C SER A 329 23.43 -1.42 -12.03
N ILE A 330 22.13 -1.70 -11.91
CA ILE A 330 21.06 -0.70 -11.93
C ILE A 330 20.12 -1.01 -10.79
N ALA A 331 19.89 -0.04 -9.94
CA ALA A 331 18.93 -0.15 -8.85
C ALA A 331 17.68 0.67 -9.15
N ILE A 332 16.51 0.06 -8.97
CA ILE A 332 15.20 0.74 -9.04
C ILE A 332 14.54 0.58 -7.68
N HIS A 333 14.24 1.70 -7.02
CA HIS A 333 13.78 1.68 -5.63
C HIS A 333 13.08 2.99 -5.23
N HIS A 334 12.59 3.03 -3.99
CA HIS A 334 11.99 4.21 -3.37
C HIS A 334 12.88 4.71 -2.23
N PRO A 335 13.95 5.48 -2.52
CA PRO A 335 14.92 5.89 -1.50
C PRO A 335 14.32 6.93 -0.55
N SER A 336 14.45 6.69 0.76
CA SER A 336 13.99 7.62 1.81
C SER A 336 12.55 8.10 1.63
N GLY A 337 11.67 7.21 1.22
CA GLY A 337 10.26 7.52 1.00
C GLY A 337 9.97 8.44 -0.20
N ASP A 338 10.89 8.52 -1.15
CA ASP A 338 10.70 9.28 -2.39
C ASP A 338 9.91 8.47 -3.44
N VAL A 339 9.40 9.14 -4.46
CA VAL A 339 8.88 8.50 -5.67
C VAL A 339 9.93 7.59 -6.27
N LYS A 340 9.51 6.64 -7.10
CA LYS A 340 10.41 5.65 -7.68
C LYS A 340 11.58 6.29 -8.40
N LYS A 341 12.78 5.82 -8.10
CA LYS A 341 14.06 6.29 -8.64
C LYS A 341 14.81 5.16 -9.31
N ILE A 342 15.73 5.56 -10.18
CA ILE A 342 16.69 4.67 -10.84
C ILE A 342 18.10 5.23 -10.62
N SER A 343 19.02 4.34 -10.28
CA SER A 343 20.45 4.65 -10.08
C SER A 343 21.30 3.69 -10.90
N PHE A 344 22.45 4.14 -11.34
CA PHE A 344 23.36 3.39 -12.18
C PHE A 344 24.72 3.30 -11.49
N ASP A 345 25.28 2.10 -11.51
CA ASP A 345 26.68 1.82 -11.15
C ASP A 345 27.34 1.17 -12.34
N TYR A 346 28.38 1.79 -12.88
CA TYR A 346 29.12 1.34 -14.05
C TYR A 346 30.41 0.60 -13.68
N ASP A 347 30.72 0.48 -12.40
CA ASP A 347 31.87 -0.26 -11.92
C ASP A 347 31.53 -1.75 -11.81
N PRO A 348 32.48 -2.66 -12.17
CA PRO A 348 32.27 -4.08 -11.94
C PRO A 348 32.12 -4.40 -10.44
N ALA A 349 31.07 -5.14 -10.10
CA ALA A 349 30.88 -5.58 -8.73
C ALA A 349 32.01 -6.55 -8.30
N SER A 350 32.41 -6.44 -7.06
CA SER A 350 33.36 -7.32 -6.40
C SER A 350 32.71 -8.12 -5.28
N THR A 351 33.28 -9.28 -4.96
CA THR A 351 32.82 -10.06 -3.82
C THR A 351 33.08 -9.29 -2.52
N ALA A 352 32.05 -9.17 -1.71
CA ALA A 352 32.09 -8.55 -0.40
C ALA A 352 31.34 -9.45 0.61
N SER A 353 31.38 -9.11 1.88
CA SER A 353 30.58 -9.78 2.88
C SER A 353 29.66 -8.79 3.58
N TRP A 354 28.41 -9.17 3.74
CA TRP A 354 27.41 -8.47 4.54
C TRP A 354 26.81 -9.44 5.57
N ASN A 355 26.96 -9.13 6.87
CA ASN A 355 26.48 -9.99 7.98
C ASN A 355 26.90 -11.47 7.85
N GLY A 356 28.08 -11.74 7.28
CA GLY A 356 28.62 -13.09 7.07
C GLY A 356 28.13 -13.82 5.82
N ALA A 357 27.27 -13.19 5.01
CA ALA A 357 26.90 -13.69 3.68
C ALA A 357 27.77 -13.09 2.59
N ASP A 358 28.09 -13.87 1.56
CA ASP A 358 28.75 -13.37 0.35
C ASP A 358 27.79 -12.50 -0.44
N THR A 359 28.25 -11.31 -0.81
CA THR A 359 27.47 -10.29 -1.53
C THR A 359 28.29 -9.69 -2.67
N TRP A 360 27.60 -8.97 -3.55
CA TRP A 360 28.24 -8.10 -4.53
C TRP A 360 28.27 -6.65 -3.99
N ARG A 361 29.40 -5.98 -4.18
CA ARG A 361 29.61 -4.57 -3.85
C ARG A 361 30.26 -3.87 -5.01
#